data_c6a4f061b089ccb32141027f9ee8d054
#
_entry.id   c6a4f061b089ccb32141027f9ee8d054
#
_cell.length_a   1.000
_cell.length_b   1.000
_cell.length_c   1.000
_cell.angle_alpha   90.00
_cell.angle_beta   90.00
_cell.angle_gamma   90.00
#
_symmetry.space_group_name_H-M   'P 1'
#
loop_
_entity.id
_entity.type
_entity.pdbx_description
1 polymer ?
#
loop_
_entity_poly.entity_id
_entity_poly.type
_entity_poly.pdbx_seq_one_letter_code
_entity_poly.pdbx_strand_id
1 'polypeptide(L)'
;MERFFKKTKNFIFSKQGSIVSSALILSVMIIVSRFFGFIRYRTLAGFFNKEELDIFFASFRIPDLVFEILITGALTSTFIPIFIRYQNNKKELSESISTIINTIFLGLIFFIVVLCLFLEIFMPFITPGYSQIKNEQVVLYSRLLLLGQLPFLVLGNFLTGIGQANKTFLLTAIAPILYNVAIIVATIFFANQIFLLAPILGVIVGAFVFLIIQLPLLIHSDFSYQFIIKKTKALLEFFRMMVPRAFTVIVAQIDATIDLTLTTFLGAGAYTVFYLAQHLQLLPVSVIGIAFGQASLPYLSEMNTRGKSEEFKNIVVESILNLFFLTIPIMSFFVFARTPLVRLFFGGEKFDWDATVLTAVTLSYFSLSLPFHSIYYFLTRCFYALLDSRTPFYISVFSIILNISLSLIFIFVFHFPVWALAISFSTSMIVNVLVLFVLLSRKMGNVDFSSLFRETAKISVATLLASVISYYSKTPGRTDL
;
A
#
# COMPACT_ATOMS: atom_id res chain seq x y z
N MET A 1 41.07 5.95 -4.99
CA MET A 1 40.01 4.96 -4.64
C MET A 1 39.65 5.02 -3.15
N GLU A 2 40.55 4.89 -2.20
CA GLU A 2 40.25 4.92 -0.76
C GLU A 2 39.50 6.17 -0.29
N ARG A 3 39.88 7.38 -0.76
CA ARG A 3 39.16 8.63 -0.40
C ARG A 3 37.72 8.64 -0.94
N PHE A 4 37.46 8.06 -2.10
CA PHE A 4 36.12 7.94 -2.66
C PHE A 4 35.28 6.95 -1.86
N PHE A 5 35.83 5.77 -1.54
CA PHE A 5 35.16 4.78 -0.67
C PHE A 5 34.87 5.32 0.72
N LYS A 6 35.78 6.06 1.32
CA LYS A 6 35.58 6.68 2.65
C LYS A 6 34.51 7.79 2.61
N LYS A 7 34.48 8.58 1.54
CA LYS A 7 33.47 9.64 1.34
C LYS A 7 32.08 9.05 1.08
N THR A 8 31.99 7.99 0.27
CA THR A 8 30.75 7.25 0.00
C THR A 8 30.25 6.54 1.26
N LYS A 9 31.13 5.89 2.01
CA LYS A 9 30.79 5.28 3.31
C LYS A 9 30.23 6.32 4.29
N ASN A 10 30.89 7.47 4.43
CA ASN A 10 30.43 8.53 5.30
C ASN A 10 29.08 9.12 4.86
N PHE A 11 28.81 9.20 3.54
CA PHE A 11 27.54 9.66 3.03
C PHE A 11 26.41 8.65 3.28
N ILE A 12 26.66 7.37 3.08
CA ILE A 12 25.67 6.28 3.28
C ILE A 12 25.25 6.16 4.76
N PHE A 13 26.20 6.34 5.67
CA PHE A 13 25.98 6.20 7.13
C PHE A 13 25.87 7.55 7.86
N SER A 14 25.82 8.68 7.14
CA SER A 14 25.66 9.98 7.77
C SER A 14 24.33 10.03 8.55
N LYS A 15 24.44 10.30 9.85
CA LYS A 15 23.28 10.66 10.66
C LYS A 15 22.73 11.98 10.13
N GLN A 16 21.47 11.96 9.72
CA GLN A 16 20.86 13.17 9.17
C GLN A 16 20.46 14.09 10.31
N GLY A 17 21.13 15.25 10.39
CA GLY A 17 20.99 16.21 11.48
C GLY A 17 19.71 17.04 11.45
N SER A 18 18.95 17.02 10.33
CA SER A 18 17.70 17.78 10.23
C SER A 18 16.53 16.90 9.79
N ILE A 19 15.35 17.16 10.37
CA ILE A 19 14.10 16.49 10.03
C ILE A 19 13.77 16.71 8.53
N VAL A 20 14.06 17.91 8.02
CA VAL A 20 13.76 18.29 6.63
C VAL A 20 14.61 17.47 5.65
N SER A 21 15.91 17.32 5.89
CA SER A 21 16.79 16.53 5.01
C SER A 21 16.41 15.05 5.01
N SER A 22 16.05 14.49 6.17
CA SER A 22 15.56 13.12 6.31
C SER A 22 14.26 12.89 5.52
N ALA A 23 13.31 13.80 5.68
CA ALA A 23 12.02 13.74 4.99
C ALA A 23 12.20 13.85 3.47
N LEU A 24 13.09 14.73 3.01
CA LEU A 24 13.33 14.95 1.59
C LEU A 24 13.97 13.73 0.92
N ILE A 25 14.97 13.11 1.55
CA ILE A 25 15.59 11.87 1.07
C ILE A 25 14.56 10.74 1.00
N LEU A 26 13.79 10.54 2.08
CA LEU A 26 12.76 9.51 2.10
C LEU A 26 11.72 9.73 1.01
N SER A 27 11.24 10.96 0.82
CA SER A 27 10.24 11.28 -0.20
C SER A 27 10.76 11.00 -1.62
N VAL A 28 11.97 11.44 -1.95
CA VAL A 28 12.59 11.18 -3.25
C VAL A 28 12.76 9.67 -3.47
N MET A 29 13.26 8.95 -2.48
CA MET A 29 13.49 7.52 -2.61
C MET A 29 12.19 6.71 -2.68
N ILE A 30 11.11 7.15 -2.01
CA ILE A 30 9.78 6.56 -2.16
C ILE A 30 9.28 6.73 -3.60
N ILE A 31 9.44 7.92 -4.20
CA ILE A 31 9.06 8.17 -5.59
C ILE A 31 9.86 7.27 -6.53
N VAL A 32 11.18 7.18 -6.34
CA VAL A 32 12.05 6.31 -7.14
C VAL A 32 11.63 4.84 -6.98
N SER A 33 11.37 4.38 -5.76
CA SER A 33 10.89 3.01 -5.52
C SER A 33 9.55 2.72 -6.21
N ARG A 34 8.62 3.67 -6.19
CA ARG A 34 7.35 3.59 -6.92
C ARG A 34 7.55 3.48 -8.43
N PHE A 35 8.47 4.27 -8.98
CA PHE A 35 8.82 4.22 -10.40
C PHE A 35 9.37 2.84 -10.79
N PHE A 36 10.31 2.27 -10.01
CA PHE A 36 10.77 0.90 -10.23
C PHE A 36 9.67 -0.15 -10.06
N GLY A 37 8.72 0.07 -9.16
CA GLY A 37 7.52 -0.76 -9.04
C GLY A 37 6.68 -0.78 -10.33
N PHE A 38 6.50 0.37 -10.98
CA PHE A 38 5.81 0.43 -12.28
C PHE A 38 6.60 -0.22 -13.41
N ILE A 39 7.92 -0.02 -13.46
CA ILE A 39 8.78 -0.75 -14.42
C ILE A 39 8.63 -2.26 -14.25
N ARG A 40 8.57 -2.74 -12.99
CA ARG A 40 8.31 -4.15 -12.69
C ARG A 40 6.98 -4.62 -13.29
N TYR A 41 5.88 -3.90 -13.06
CA TYR A 41 4.57 -4.27 -13.62
C TYR A 41 4.58 -4.25 -15.15
N ARG A 42 5.23 -3.25 -15.76
CA ARG A 42 5.40 -3.19 -17.21
C ARG A 42 6.21 -4.36 -17.74
N THR A 43 7.30 -4.73 -17.07
CA THR A 43 8.10 -5.90 -17.41
C THR A 43 7.28 -7.17 -17.34
N LEU A 44 6.56 -7.39 -16.22
CA LEU A 44 5.68 -8.55 -16.07
C LEU A 44 4.63 -8.62 -17.20
N ALA A 45 3.95 -7.53 -17.50
CA ALA A 45 2.96 -7.45 -18.58
C ALA A 45 3.57 -7.61 -19.99
N GLY A 46 4.89 -7.42 -20.16
CA GLY A 46 5.60 -7.70 -21.41
C GLY A 46 5.86 -9.19 -21.63
N PHE A 47 6.04 -9.96 -20.56
CA PHE A 47 6.39 -11.39 -20.63
C PHE A 47 5.19 -12.32 -20.39
N PHE A 48 4.17 -11.88 -19.66
CA PHE A 48 3.05 -12.70 -19.22
C PHE A 48 1.71 -12.10 -19.62
N ASN A 49 0.76 -12.95 -20.00
CA ASN A 49 -0.61 -12.55 -20.26
C ASN A 49 -1.38 -12.31 -18.95
N LYS A 50 -2.59 -11.75 -19.06
CA LYS A 50 -3.43 -11.42 -17.89
C LYS A 50 -3.79 -12.65 -17.04
N GLU A 51 -3.93 -13.81 -17.65
CA GLU A 51 -4.31 -15.07 -16.98
C GLU A 51 -3.15 -15.65 -16.16
N GLU A 52 -1.94 -15.57 -16.70
CA GLU A 52 -0.71 -15.95 -16.01
C GLU A 52 -0.42 -14.99 -14.84
N LEU A 53 -0.64 -13.70 -15.05
CA LEU A 53 -0.49 -12.69 -13.99
C LEU A 53 -1.52 -12.85 -12.87
N ASP A 54 -2.72 -13.40 -13.13
CA ASP A 54 -3.66 -13.77 -12.07
C ASP A 54 -3.03 -14.73 -11.07
N ILE A 55 -2.32 -15.76 -11.56
CA ILE A 55 -1.63 -16.74 -10.71
C ILE A 55 -0.53 -16.03 -9.91
N PHE A 56 0.27 -15.22 -10.58
CA PHE A 56 1.35 -14.48 -9.93
C PHE A 56 0.82 -13.58 -8.81
N PHE A 57 -0.15 -12.71 -9.09
CA PHE A 57 -0.68 -11.77 -8.08
C PHE A 57 -1.48 -12.49 -6.97
N ALA A 58 -2.28 -13.51 -7.31
CA ALA A 58 -3.01 -14.30 -6.31
C ALA A 58 -2.06 -15.02 -5.33
N SER A 59 -0.88 -15.44 -5.80
CA SER A 59 0.11 -16.13 -4.97
C SER A 59 0.68 -15.26 -3.84
N PHE A 60 0.61 -13.94 -3.98
CA PHE A 60 1.03 -13.01 -2.93
C PHE A 60 -0.01 -12.82 -1.83
N ARG A 61 -1.28 -13.22 -2.05
CA ARG A 61 -2.36 -12.84 -1.13
C ARG A 61 -2.11 -13.27 0.32
N ILE A 62 -1.72 -14.52 0.53
CA ILE A 62 -1.42 -15.02 1.88
C ILE A 62 -0.08 -14.49 2.42
N PRO A 63 1.04 -14.51 1.67
CA PRO A 63 2.28 -13.85 2.09
C PRO A 63 2.10 -12.37 2.48
N ASP A 64 1.38 -11.59 1.66
CA ASP A 64 1.15 -10.17 1.93
C ASP A 64 0.26 -9.96 3.17
N LEU A 65 -0.75 -10.80 3.38
CA LEU A 65 -1.59 -10.74 4.58
C LEU A 65 -0.73 -10.93 5.84
N VAL A 66 0.14 -11.94 5.87
CA VAL A 66 1.03 -12.19 6.99
C VAL A 66 2.04 -11.04 7.17
N PHE A 67 2.59 -10.56 6.07
CA PHE A 67 3.51 -9.42 6.07
C PHE A 67 2.87 -8.15 6.63
N GLU A 68 1.69 -7.79 6.16
CA GLU A 68 0.98 -6.58 6.59
C GLU A 68 0.61 -6.63 8.09
N ILE A 69 0.16 -7.78 8.58
CA ILE A 69 -0.14 -7.96 10.01
C ILE A 69 1.11 -7.74 10.87
N LEU A 70 2.25 -8.29 10.45
CA LEU A 70 3.49 -8.21 11.21
C LEU A 70 4.18 -6.85 11.07
N ILE A 71 4.27 -6.31 9.85
CA ILE A 71 5.07 -5.11 9.59
C ILE A 71 4.27 -3.84 9.87
N THR A 72 3.08 -3.70 9.26
CA THR A 72 2.25 -2.50 9.44
C THR A 72 1.60 -2.49 10.83
N GLY A 73 1.19 -3.66 11.31
CA GLY A 73 0.59 -3.81 12.64
C GLY A 73 1.59 -3.66 13.80
N ALA A 74 2.81 -4.15 13.66
CA ALA A 74 3.72 -4.29 14.80
C ALA A 74 4.98 -3.40 14.71
N LEU A 75 5.62 -3.35 13.54
CA LEU A 75 7.02 -2.94 13.48
C LEU A 75 7.21 -1.43 13.51
N THR A 76 6.56 -0.72 12.60
CA THR A 76 6.80 0.72 12.41
C THR A 76 6.39 1.57 13.60
N SER A 77 5.40 1.14 14.33
CA SER A 77 4.77 1.96 15.36
C SER A 77 5.04 1.50 16.78
N THR A 78 5.53 0.28 16.95
CA THR A 78 5.80 -0.34 18.27
C THR A 78 7.28 -0.54 18.49
N PHE A 79 7.99 -1.08 17.49
CA PHE A 79 9.40 -1.42 17.59
C PHE A 79 10.29 -0.19 17.77
N ILE A 80 10.12 0.85 16.95
CA ILE A 80 10.97 2.06 17.01
C ILE A 80 10.91 2.76 18.38
N PRO A 81 9.73 3.04 18.97
CA PRO A 81 9.65 3.63 20.30
C PRO A 81 10.30 2.77 21.39
N ILE A 82 10.15 1.44 21.32
CA ILE A 82 10.80 0.53 22.26
C ILE A 82 12.32 0.58 22.09
N PHE A 83 12.83 0.51 20.86
CA PHE A 83 14.26 0.61 20.57
C PHE A 83 14.87 1.90 21.18
N ILE A 84 14.25 3.05 20.93
CA ILE A 84 14.72 4.36 21.45
C ILE A 84 14.67 4.39 22.97
N ARG A 85 13.64 3.84 23.61
CA ARG A 85 13.51 3.82 25.07
C ARG A 85 14.64 3.07 25.76
N TYR A 86 15.08 1.94 25.17
CA TYR A 86 16.15 1.11 25.74
C TYR A 86 17.57 1.50 25.25
N GLN A 87 17.70 2.50 24.37
CA GLN A 87 18.97 2.87 23.72
C GLN A 87 20.06 3.34 24.71
N ASN A 88 19.68 3.84 25.89
CA ASN A 88 20.64 4.34 26.90
C ASN A 88 21.46 3.24 27.58
N ASN A 89 21.00 1.98 27.53
CA ASN A 89 21.70 0.84 28.12
C ASN A 89 21.95 -0.23 27.04
N LYS A 90 23.18 -0.27 26.50
CA LYS A 90 23.54 -1.17 25.39
C LYS A 90 23.27 -2.66 25.67
N LYS A 91 23.45 -3.12 26.90
CA LYS A 91 23.21 -4.51 27.29
C LYS A 91 21.70 -4.81 27.26
N GLU A 92 20.93 -3.97 27.92
CA GLU A 92 19.47 -4.11 28.00
C GLU A 92 18.82 -3.95 26.64
N LEU A 93 19.29 -3.00 25.80
CA LEU A 93 18.89 -2.83 24.41
C LEU A 93 19.12 -4.12 23.63
N SER A 94 20.35 -4.66 23.65
CA SER A 94 20.72 -5.85 22.90
C SER A 94 19.92 -7.07 23.34
N GLU A 95 19.75 -7.29 24.64
CA GLU A 95 18.93 -8.39 25.17
C GLU A 95 17.45 -8.25 24.79
N SER A 96 16.88 -7.05 24.94
CA SER A 96 15.44 -6.81 24.69
C SER A 96 15.11 -6.90 23.21
N ILE A 97 15.88 -6.22 22.36
CA ILE A 97 15.63 -6.18 20.91
C ILE A 97 15.90 -7.55 20.27
N SER A 98 16.99 -8.23 20.65
CA SER A 98 17.25 -9.60 20.17
C SER A 98 16.15 -10.56 20.58
N THR A 99 15.63 -10.45 21.80
CA THR A 99 14.51 -11.26 22.27
C THR A 99 13.26 -11.03 21.44
N ILE A 100 12.92 -9.77 21.12
CA ILE A 100 11.78 -9.43 20.27
C ILE A 100 11.96 -10.02 18.87
N ILE A 101 13.11 -9.78 18.23
CA ILE A 101 13.41 -10.29 16.89
C ILE A 101 13.33 -11.82 16.86
N ASN A 102 13.99 -12.50 17.78
CA ASN A 102 14.04 -13.96 17.84
C ASN A 102 12.65 -14.57 18.09
N THR A 103 11.87 -13.99 19.00
CA THR A 103 10.53 -14.47 19.33
C THR A 103 9.58 -14.31 18.12
N ILE A 104 9.59 -13.14 17.49
CA ILE A 104 8.76 -12.90 16.29
C ILE A 104 9.21 -13.79 15.12
N PHE A 105 10.51 -13.92 14.91
CA PHE A 105 11.04 -14.73 13.81
C PHE A 105 10.73 -16.22 13.98
N LEU A 106 10.91 -16.78 15.18
CA LEU A 106 10.56 -18.18 15.45
C LEU A 106 9.04 -18.42 15.37
N GLY A 107 8.25 -17.48 15.92
CA GLY A 107 6.79 -17.52 15.78
C GLY A 107 6.36 -17.44 14.31
N LEU A 108 7.00 -16.60 13.51
CA LEU A 108 6.77 -16.49 12.07
C LEU A 108 7.10 -17.80 11.35
N ILE A 109 8.27 -18.40 11.58
CA ILE A 109 8.66 -19.65 10.93
C ILE A 109 7.67 -20.77 11.30
N PHE A 110 7.30 -20.89 12.58
CA PHE A 110 6.29 -21.84 13.00
C PHE A 110 4.94 -21.62 12.26
N PHE A 111 4.50 -20.36 12.19
CA PHE A 111 3.25 -20.01 11.52
C PHE A 111 3.31 -20.26 10.01
N ILE A 112 4.44 -19.97 9.35
CA ILE A 112 4.67 -20.28 7.93
C ILE A 112 4.58 -21.78 7.68
N VAL A 113 5.22 -22.62 8.52
CA VAL A 113 5.16 -24.08 8.37
C VAL A 113 3.72 -24.56 8.48
N VAL A 114 2.98 -24.11 9.48
CA VAL A 114 1.56 -24.45 9.64
C VAL A 114 0.75 -23.98 8.42
N LEU A 115 0.93 -22.74 7.98
CA LEU A 115 0.23 -22.25 6.78
C LEU A 115 0.56 -23.10 5.53
N CYS A 116 1.82 -23.43 5.31
CA CYS A 116 2.22 -24.24 4.15
C CYS A 116 1.58 -25.63 4.14
N LEU A 117 1.35 -26.24 5.33
CA LEU A 117 0.66 -27.52 5.44
C LEU A 117 -0.82 -27.44 5.08
N PHE A 118 -1.48 -26.35 5.46
CA PHE A 118 -2.92 -26.17 5.28
C PHE A 118 -3.29 -25.34 4.04
N LEU A 119 -2.32 -24.83 3.28
CA LEU A 119 -2.55 -23.89 2.18
C LEU A 119 -3.43 -24.51 1.06
N GLU A 120 -3.29 -25.81 0.78
CA GLU A 120 -4.13 -26.53 -0.18
C GLU A 120 -5.61 -26.57 0.24
N ILE A 121 -5.88 -26.54 1.53
CA ILE A 121 -7.24 -26.54 2.06
C ILE A 121 -7.82 -25.12 2.00
N PHE A 122 -7.03 -24.11 2.33
CA PHE A 122 -7.52 -22.73 2.40
C PHE A 122 -7.61 -22.03 1.04
N MET A 123 -6.71 -22.35 0.11
CA MET A 123 -6.62 -21.64 -1.16
C MET A 123 -7.89 -21.75 -2.03
N PRO A 124 -8.56 -22.92 -2.13
CA PRO A 124 -9.83 -23.03 -2.86
C PRO A 124 -10.97 -22.16 -2.30
N PHE A 125 -10.92 -21.80 -1.01
CA PHE A 125 -11.88 -20.85 -0.43
C PHE A 125 -11.57 -19.39 -0.80
N ILE A 126 -10.30 -19.07 -1.04
CA ILE A 126 -9.86 -17.72 -1.44
C ILE A 126 -10.00 -17.55 -2.95
N THR A 127 -9.78 -18.60 -3.72
CA THR A 127 -9.83 -18.58 -5.20
C THR A 127 -10.78 -19.64 -5.77
N PRO A 128 -12.08 -19.62 -5.39
CA PRO A 128 -13.03 -20.69 -5.72
C PRO A 128 -13.35 -20.75 -7.22
N GLY A 129 -13.22 -19.65 -7.97
CA GLY A 129 -13.45 -19.63 -9.40
C GLY A 129 -12.27 -20.10 -10.25
N TYR A 130 -11.12 -20.44 -9.64
CA TYR A 130 -9.98 -20.97 -10.39
C TYR A 130 -10.10 -22.47 -10.60
N SER A 131 -9.59 -22.96 -11.75
CA SER A 131 -9.46 -24.39 -11.98
C SER A 131 -8.49 -25.05 -10.99
N GLN A 132 -8.59 -26.37 -10.81
CA GLN A 132 -7.71 -27.10 -9.92
C GLN A 132 -6.22 -26.87 -10.25
N ILE A 133 -5.85 -26.93 -11.54
CA ILE A 133 -4.46 -26.70 -12.01
C ILE A 133 -3.97 -25.29 -11.63
N LYS A 134 -4.83 -24.30 -11.80
CA LYS A 134 -4.52 -22.91 -11.46
C LYS A 134 -4.34 -22.74 -9.95
N ASN A 135 -5.20 -23.37 -9.15
CA ASN A 135 -5.08 -23.37 -7.70
C ASN A 135 -3.80 -24.05 -7.20
N GLU A 136 -3.41 -25.18 -7.80
CA GLU A 136 -2.16 -25.88 -7.47
C GLU A 136 -0.93 -24.99 -7.72
N GLN A 137 -0.93 -24.24 -8.84
CA GLN A 137 0.14 -23.29 -9.13
C GLN A 137 0.17 -22.13 -8.12
N VAL A 138 -0.99 -21.56 -7.77
CA VAL A 138 -1.08 -20.51 -6.75
C VAL A 138 -0.57 -21.01 -5.41
N VAL A 139 -0.95 -22.23 -4.99
CA VAL A 139 -0.46 -22.88 -3.77
C VAL A 139 1.05 -23.05 -3.78
N LEU A 140 1.60 -23.57 -4.89
CA LEU A 140 3.04 -23.77 -5.04
C LEU A 140 3.81 -22.45 -4.89
N TYR A 141 3.39 -21.42 -5.64
CA TYR A 141 4.06 -20.12 -5.60
C TYR A 141 3.86 -19.41 -4.26
N SER A 142 2.69 -19.51 -3.65
CA SER A 142 2.47 -18.99 -2.30
C SER A 142 3.39 -19.67 -1.26
N ARG A 143 3.60 -21.00 -1.34
CA ARG A 143 4.57 -21.70 -0.49
C ARG A 143 5.99 -21.18 -0.68
N LEU A 144 6.42 -21.02 -1.94
CA LEU A 144 7.74 -20.46 -2.24
C LEU A 144 7.92 -19.05 -1.68
N LEU A 145 6.89 -18.21 -1.79
CA LEU A 145 6.92 -16.84 -1.26
C LEU A 145 6.89 -16.83 0.28
N LEU A 146 6.08 -17.66 0.91
CA LEU A 146 6.04 -17.79 2.37
C LEU A 146 7.39 -18.22 2.94
N LEU A 147 8.04 -19.20 2.32
CA LEU A 147 9.31 -19.75 2.80
C LEU A 147 10.52 -18.90 2.38
N GLY A 148 10.52 -18.39 1.14
CA GLY A 148 11.69 -17.75 0.56
C GLY A 148 11.67 -16.21 0.65
N GLN A 149 10.51 -15.57 0.64
CA GLN A 149 10.42 -14.10 0.67
C GLN A 149 10.19 -13.57 2.09
N LEU A 150 9.17 -14.09 2.77
CA LEU A 150 8.62 -13.50 3.98
C LEU A 150 9.63 -13.42 5.14
N PRO A 151 10.44 -14.46 5.45
CA PRO A 151 11.44 -14.39 6.51
C PRO A 151 12.48 -13.27 6.27
N PHE A 152 12.95 -13.12 5.03
CA PHE A 152 13.93 -12.09 4.69
C PHE A 152 13.34 -10.68 4.76
N LEU A 153 12.10 -10.49 4.28
CA LEU A 153 11.43 -9.19 4.38
C LEU A 153 11.15 -8.80 5.84
N VAL A 154 10.74 -9.73 6.68
CA VAL A 154 10.47 -9.44 8.11
C VAL A 154 11.75 -9.06 8.83
N LEU A 155 12.83 -9.82 8.67
CA LEU A 155 14.14 -9.47 9.25
C LEU A 155 14.67 -8.14 8.72
N GLY A 156 14.58 -7.91 7.40
CA GLY A 156 14.99 -6.65 6.78
C GLY A 156 14.20 -5.45 7.28
N ASN A 157 12.91 -5.62 7.58
CA ASN A 157 12.09 -4.55 8.15
C ASN A 157 12.45 -4.27 9.64
N PHE A 158 12.89 -5.25 10.42
CA PHE A 158 13.51 -4.98 11.72
C PHE A 158 14.78 -4.12 11.57
N LEU A 159 15.62 -4.42 10.57
CA LEU A 159 16.80 -3.57 10.28
C LEU A 159 16.38 -2.17 9.80
N THR A 160 15.34 -2.06 9.01
CA THR A 160 14.72 -0.76 8.65
C THR A 160 14.34 0.02 9.92
N GLY A 161 13.69 -0.62 10.88
CA GLY A 161 13.34 -0.03 12.17
C GLY A 161 14.55 0.45 12.97
N ILE A 162 15.61 -0.36 13.01
CA ILE A 162 16.89 0.00 13.65
C ILE A 162 17.53 1.21 12.94
N GLY A 163 17.56 1.20 11.62
CA GLY A 163 18.07 2.32 10.81
C GLY A 163 17.31 3.62 11.06
N GLN A 164 15.98 3.56 11.10
CA GLN A 164 15.12 4.71 11.36
C GLN A 164 15.30 5.24 12.79
N ALA A 165 15.40 4.35 13.79
CA ALA A 165 15.68 4.74 15.18
C ALA A 165 17.04 5.46 15.33
N ASN A 166 18.04 5.05 14.54
CA ASN A 166 19.37 5.67 14.50
C ASN A 166 19.50 6.85 13.50
N LYS A 167 18.38 7.26 12.86
CA LYS A 167 18.34 8.36 11.86
C LYS A 167 19.20 8.10 10.61
N THR A 168 19.37 6.84 10.22
CA THR A 168 20.08 6.42 9.01
C THR A 168 19.09 5.92 7.99
N PHE A 169 18.66 6.79 7.08
CA PHE A 169 17.50 6.50 6.20
C PHE A 169 17.90 6.00 4.80
N LEU A 170 19.13 6.25 4.35
CA LEU A 170 19.50 5.99 2.96
C LEU A 170 19.46 4.50 2.59
N LEU A 171 20.07 3.63 3.41
CA LEU A 171 20.06 2.18 3.17
C LEU A 171 18.66 1.59 3.21
N THR A 172 17.84 2.04 4.16
CA THR A 172 16.45 1.60 4.29
C THR A 172 15.59 2.03 3.10
N ALA A 173 15.94 3.15 2.48
CA ALA A 173 15.22 3.69 1.33
C ALA A 173 15.65 3.06 -0.01
N ILE A 174 16.90 2.58 -0.13
CA ILE A 174 17.42 1.88 -1.31
C ILE A 174 16.91 0.43 -1.38
N ALA A 175 16.73 -0.22 -0.24
CA ALA A 175 16.38 -1.63 -0.17
C ALA A 175 15.12 -2.01 -0.98
N PRO A 176 13.99 -1.27 -0.95
CA PRO A 176 12.81 -1.56 -1.79
C PRO A 176 13.07 -1.38 -3.30
N ILE A 177 14.02 -0.52 -3.68
CA ILE A 177 14.39 -0.33 -5.08
C ILE A 177 15.10 -1.58 -5.59
N LEU A 178 16.09 -2.08 -4.85
CA LEU A 178 16.83 -3.29 -5.21
C LEU A 178 15.93 -4.53 -5.24
N TYR A 179 14.94 -4.59 -4.36
CA TYR A 179 13.90 -5.62 -4.41
C TYR A 179 13.16 -5.61 -5.76
N ASN A 180 12.69 -4.45 -6.23
CA ASN A 180 12.04 -4.34 -7.54
C ASN A 180 13.00 -4.66 -8.70
N VAL A 181 14.24 -4.19 -8.63
CA VAL A 181 15.27 -4.46 -9.65
C VAL A 181 15.54 -5.96 -9.77
N ALA A 182 15.63 -6.69 -8.67
CA ALA A 182 15.84 -8.13 -8.69
C ALA A 182 14.72 -8.88 -9.42
N ILE A 183 13.45 -8.48 -9.22
CA ILE A 183 12.31 -9.06 -9.92
C ILE A 183 12.38 -8.75 -11.42
N ILE A 184 12.68 -7.50 -11.79
CA ILE A 184 12.81 -7.07 -13.19
C ILE A 184 13.90 -7.88 -13.89
N VAL A 185 15.08 -7.96 -13.28
CA VAL A 185 16.22 -8.70 -13.83
C VAL A 185 15.90 -10.19 -14.00
N ALA A 186 15.35 -10.81 -12.95
CA ALA A 186 14.96 -12.22 -13.01
C ALA A 186 13.93 -12.49 -14.12
N THR A 187 12.93 -11.61 -14.25
CA THR A 187 11.92 -11.72 -15.30
C THR A 187 12.54 -11.61 -16.70
N ILE A 188 13.36 -10.59 -16.96
CA ILE A 188 13.95 -10.35 -18.28
C ILE A 188 14.85 -11.52 -18.73
N PHE A 189 15.67 -12.05 -17.83
CA PHE A 189 16.64 -13.07 -18.19
C PHE A 189 16.09 -14.49 -18.18
N PHE A 190 15.10 -14.80 -17.33
CA PHE A 190 14.69 -16.19 -17.10
C PHE A 190 13.23 -16.49 -17.43
N ALA A 191 12.37 -15.50 -17.73
CA ALA A 191 10.96 -15.74 -17.99
C ALA A 191 10.71 -16.69 -19.17
N ASN A 192 11.51 -16.61 -20.22
CA ASN A 192 11.40 -17.50 -21.39
C ASN A 192 11.81 -18.95 -21.11
N GLN A 193 12.54 -19.21 -20.01
CA GLN A 193 13.05 -20.54 -19.66
C GLN A 193 12.17 -21.23 -18.59
N ILE A 194 11.80 -20.49 -17.56
CA ILE A 194 11.10 -21.01 -16.38
C ILE A 194 9.77 -20.30 -16.08
N PHE A 195 9.24 -19.56 -17.04
CA PHE A 195 7.93 -18.89 -16.96
C PHE A 195 7.74 -18.09 -15.66
N LEU A 196 6.59 -18.21 -15.01
CA LEU A 196 6.24 -17.50 -13.77
C LEU A 196 7.19 -17.79 -12.59
N LEU A 197 7.93 -18.90 -12.64
CA LEU A 197 8.92 -19.17 -11.61
C LEU A 197 10.06 -18.13 -11.63
N ALA A 198 10.36 -17.52 -12.79
CA ALA A 198 11.38 -16.47 -12.91
C ALA A 198 11.09 -15.24 -12.01
N PRO A 199 9.96 -14.56 -12.14
CA PRO A 199 9.63 -13.45 -11.24
C PRO A 199 9.44 -13.89 -9.78
N ILE A 200 8.94 -15.10 -9.49
CA ILE A 200 8.85 -15.64 -8.13
C ILE A 200 10.25 -15.78 -7.50
N LEU A 201 11.21 -16.34 -8.21
CA LEU A 201 12.61 -16.40 -7.74
C LEU A 201 13.22 -14.99 -7.64
N GLY A 202 12.88 -14.10 -8.56
CA GLY A 202 13.25 -12.68 -8.48
C GLY A 202 12.77 -12.00 -7.20
N VAL A 203 11.57 -12.33 -6.76
CA VAL A 203 10.99 -11.86 -5.47
C VAL A 203 11.80 -12.39 -4.28
N ILE A 204 12.13 -13.68 -4.29
CA ILE A 204 12.92 -14.32 -3.22
C ILE A 204 14.32 -13.71 -3.14
N VAL A 205 15.02 -13.61 -4.28
CA VAL A 205 16.33 -12.97 -4.37
C VAL A 205 16.24 -11.50 -3.95
N GLY A 206 15.21 -10.80 -4.42
CA GLY A 206 14.97 -9.41 -4.04
C GLY A 206 14.78 -9.22 -2.54
N ALA A 207 14.03 -10.13 -1.88
CA ALA A 207 13.85 -10.11 -0.43
C ALA A 207 15.16 -10.40 0.32
N PHE A 208 15.97 -11.32 -0.19
CA PHE A 208 17.31 -11.58 0.34
C PHE A 208 18.22 -10.36 0.19
N VAL A 209 18.26 -9.73 -0.98
CA VAL A 209 19.03 -8.50 -1.23
C VAL A 209 18.52 -7.36 -0.35
N PHE A 210 17.19 -7.23 -0.17
CA PHE A 210 16.58 -6.27 0.75
C PHE A 210 17.12 -6.41 2.18
N LEU A 211 17.30 -7.64 2.67
CA LEU A 211 17.90 -7.91 3.98
C LEU A 211 19.41 -7.57 3.98
N ILE A 212 20.16 -8.11 3.00
CA ILE A 212 21.63 -8.03 2.97
C ILE A 212 22.11 -6.58 2.93
N ILE A 213 21.49 -5.73 2.09
CA ILE A 213 21.90 -4.31 1.96
C ILE A 213 21.74 -3.53 3.27
N GLN A 214 20.91 -4.01 4.19
CA GLN A 214 20.65 -3.38 5.47
C GLN A 214 21.49 -3.94 6.63
N LEU A 215 22.17 -5.09 6.48
CA LEU A 215 23.03 -5.66 7.52
C LEU A 215 24.09 -4.68 8.06
N PRO A 216 24.70 -3.80 7.25
CA PRO A 216 25.65 -2.82 7.76
C PRO A 216 25.06 -1.85 8.80
N LEU A 217 23.72 -1.71 8.89
CA LEU A 217 23.06 -0.91 9.94
C LEU A 217 23.32 -1.47 11.34
N LEU A 218 23.51 -2.78 11.49
CA LEU A 218 23.85 -3.42 12.75
C LEU A 218 25.23 -2.96 13.26
N ILE A 219 26.20 -2.84 12.37
CA ILE A 219 27.59 -2.47 12.70
C ILE A 219 27.66 -1.01 13.18
N HIS A 220 26.75 -0.15 12.70
CA HIS A 220 26.73 1.28 13.01
C HIS A 220 25.71 1.65 14.09
N SER A 221 25.06 0.66 14.69
CA SER A 221 24.12 0.83 15.80
C SER A 221 24.80 0.43 17.12
N ASP A 222 24.30 0.97 18.23
CA ASP A 222 24.72 0.52 19.58
C ASP A 222 24.11 -0.85 19.96
N PHE A 223 23.42 -1.50 19.01
CA PHE A 223 22.75 -2.79 19.14
C PHE A 223 23.67 -3.92 18.69
N SER A 224 23.88 -4.91 19.55
CA SER A 224 24.59 -6.16 19.24
C SER A 224 23.58 -7.30 19.29
N TYR A 225 23.34 -7.92 18.13
CA TYR A 225 22.41 -9.05 18.04
C TYR A 225 22.93 -10.25 18.86
N GLN A 226 22.01 -10.88 19.58
CA GLN A 226 22.26 -12.08 20.40
C GLN A 226 21.17 -13.13 20.13
N PHE A 227 21.55 -14.39 20.02
CA PHE A 227 20.58 -15.46 19.89
C PHE A 227 20.04 -15.87 21.26
N ILE A 228 19.17 -15.05 21.83
CA ILE A 228 18.56 -15.24 23.15
C ILE A 228 17.06 -14.99 23.10
N ILE A 229 16.33 -15.68 23.99
CA ILE A 229 14.92 -15.45 24.27
C ILE A 229 14.75 -15.36 25.77
N LYS A 230 14.42 -14.19 26.29
CA LYS A 230 14.19 -13.91 27.69
C LYS A 230 12.83 -13.24 27.91
N LYS A 231 12.23 -13.45 29.08
CA LYS A 231 11.04 -12.69 29.47
C LYS A 231 11.46 -11.26 29.86
N THR A 232 11.53 -10.36 28.88
CA THR A 232 11.85 -8.95 29.10
C THR A 232 10.57 -8.11 29.20
N LYS A 233 10.63 -6.99 29.92
CA LYS A 233 9.53 -6.00 29.94
C LYS A 233 9.24 -5.48 28.53
N ALA A 234 10.26 -5.25 27.72
CA ALA A 234 10.17 -4.80 26.34
C ALA A 234 9.36 -5.77 25.46
N LEU A 235 9.54 -7.10 25.61
CA LEU A 235 8.77 -8.10 24.88
C LEU A 235 7.28 -8.02 25.22
N LEU A 236 6.95 -7.88 26.50
CA LEU A 236 5.56 -7.77 26.95
C LEU A 236 4.89 -6.49 26.43
N GLU A 237 5.60 -5.36 26.51
CA GLU A 237 5.15 -4.07 25.96
C GLU A 237 4.94 -4.18 24.44
N PHE A 238 5.85 -4.84 23.73
CA PHE A 238 5.75 -5.04 22.29
C PHE A 238 4.47 -5.80 21.92
N PHE A 239 4.20 -6.95 22.56
CA PHE A 239 2.99 -7.72 22.28
C PHE A 239 1.71 -6.96 22.68
N ARG A 240 1.72 -6.25 23.80
CA ARG A 240 0.57 -5.44 24.25
C ARG A 240 0.19 -4.35 23.24
N MET A 241 1.16 -3.78 22.55
CA MET A 241 0.94 -2.77 21.53
C MET A 241 0.64 -3.38 20.14
N MET A 242 1.29 -4.51 19.83
CA MET A 242 1.17 -5.19 18.53
C MET A 242 -0.21 -5.81 18.32
N VAL A 243 -0.72 -6.56 19.32
CA VAL A 243 -1.95 -7.36 19.17
C VAL A 243 -3.18 -6.53 18.76
N PRO A 244 -3.52 -5.40 19.44
CA PRO A 244 -4.66 -4.59 19.02
C PRO A 244 -4.54 -4.03 17.59
N ARG A 245 -3.31 -3.70 17.18
CA ARG A 245 -3.05 -3.20 15.82
C ARG A 245 -3.16 -4.28 14.75
N ALA A 246 -2.68 -5.48 15.05
CA ALA A 246 -2.82 -6.63 14.16
C ALA A 246 -4.30 -6.87 13.82
N PHE A 247 -5.20 -6.79 14.80
CA PHE A 247 -6.65 -6.91 14.54
C PHE A 247 -7.18 -5.82 13.60
N THR A 248 -6.72 -4.57 13.74
CA THR A 248 -7.11 -3.49 12.81
C THR A 248 -6.66 -3.76 11.38
N VAL A 249 -5.44 -4.28 11.22
CA VAL A 249 -4.90 -4.64 9.91
C VAL A 249 -5.66 -5.83 9.31
N ILE A 250 -5.97 -6.85 10.12
CA ILE A 250 -6.76 -8.02 9.67
C ILE A 250 -8.09 -7.57 9.07
N VAL A 251 -8.83 -6.67 9.75
CA VAL A 251 -10.11 -6.17 9.25
C VAL A 251 -9.96 -5.49 7.89
N ALA A 252 -8.92 -4.65 7.72
CA ALA A 252 -8.64 -4.01 6.44
C ALA A 252 -8.26 -5.01 5.34
N GLN A 253 -7.60 -6.11 5.69
CA GLN A 253 -7.19 -7.16 4.75
C GLN A 253 -8.32 -8.09 4.32
N ILE A 254 -9.44 -8.15 5.05
CA ILE A 254 -10.63 -8.91 4.67
C ILE A 254 -11.18 -8.40 3.33
N ASP A 255 -11.35 -7.08 3.20
CA ASP A 255 -11.88 -6.45 1.98
C ASP A 255 -11.08 -6.85 0.74
N ALA A 256 -9.76 -6.69 0.78
CA ALA A 256 -8.88 -7.07 -0.33
C ALA A 256 -8.85 -8.59 -0.61
N THR A 257 -9.13 -9.45 0.38
CA THR A 257 -9.26 -10.89 0.16
C THR A 257 -10.56 -11.22 -0.56
N ILE A 258 -11.65 -10.57 -0.17
CA ILE A 258 -12.96 -10.75 -0.80
C ILE A 258 -12.93 -10.24 -2.24
N ASP A 259 -12.27 -9.11 -2.52
CA ASP A 259 -12.08 -8.61 -3.88
C ASP A 259 -11.37 -9.64 -4.77
N LEU A 260 -10.28 -10.26 -4.28
CA LEU A 260 -9.64 -11.37 -4.99
C LEU A 260 -10.62 -12.52 -5.22
N THR A 261 -11.31 -12.96 -4.17
CA THR A 261 -12.27 -14.07 -4.25
C THR A 261 -13.33 -13.81 -5.31
N LEU A 262 -13.92 -12.62 -5.29
CA LEU A 262 -14.97 -12.24 -6.25
C LEU A 262 -14.44 -12.13 -7.69
N THR A 263 -13.23 -11.63 -7.89
CA THR A 263 -12.64 -11.57 -9.24
C THR A 263 -12.41 -12.96 -9.84
N THR A 264 -12.21 -14.00 -9.04
CA THR A 264 -12.02 -15.36 -9.57
C THR A 264 -13.27 -15.91 -10.27
N PHE A 265 -14.47 -15.44 -9.92
CA PHE A 265 -15.73 -15.80 -10.57
C PHE A 265 -15.95 -15.07 -11.90
N LEU A 266 -15.20 -14.01 -12.19
CA LEU A 266 -15.41 -13.15 -13.36
C LEU A 266 -14.59 -13.56 -14.59
N GLY A 267 -13.89 -14.69 -14.50
CA GLY A 267 -13.12 -15.26 -15.59
C GLY A 267 -11.62 -14.98 -15.52
N ALA A 268 -10.92 -15.53 -16.49
CA ALA A 268 -9.46 -15.49 -16.56
C ALA A 268 -8.95 -14.05 -16.81
N GLY A 269 -7.95 -13.63 -16.05
CA GLY A 269 -7.37 -12.29 -16.13
C GLY A 269 -8.13 -11.21 -15.36
N ALA A 270 -9.27 -11.53 -14.74
CA ALA A 270 -10.07 -10.53 -14.04
C ALA A 270 -9.36 -9.96 -12.81
N TYR A 271 -8.66 -10.79 -12.06
CA TYR A 271 -7.90 -10.31 -10.90
C TYR A 271 -6.74 -9.39 -11.31
N THR A 272 -6.03 -9.74 -12.36
CA THR A 272 -4.95 -8.92 -12.92
C THR A 272 -5.45 -7.53 -13.32
N VAL A 273 -6.55 -7.49 -14.06
CA VAL A 273 -7.20 -6.24 -14.48
C VAL A 273 -7.59 -5.38 -13.29
N PHE A 274 -8.26 -5.97 -12.31
CA PHE A 274 -8.66 -5.30 -11.07
C PHE A 274 -7.45 -4.78 -10.30
N TYR A 275 -6.46 -5.64 -10.07
CA TYR A 275 -5.25 -5.35 -9.32
C TYR A 275 -4.44 -4.20 -9.92
N LEU A 276 -4.19 -4.24 -11.24
CA LEU A 276 -3.43 -3.21 -11.93
C LEU A 276 -4.17 -1.86 -11.97
N ALA A 277 -5.49 -1.88 -12.19
CA ALA A 277 -6.32 -0.67 -12.17
C ALA A 277 -6.32 -0.02 -10.77
N GLN A 278 -6.48 -0.82 -9.70
CA GLN A 278 -6.46 -0.35 -8.32
C GLN A 278 -5.09 0.24 -7.94
N HIS A 279 -4.00 -0.42 -8.33
CA HIS A 279 -2.65 0.07 -8.04
C HIS A 279 -2.33 1.40 -8.74
N LEU A 280 -2.84 1.58 -9.97
CA LEU A 280 -2.67 2.84 -10.68
C LEU A 280 -3.47 3.98 -10.01
N GLN A 281 -4.72 3.70 -9.60
CA GLN A 281 -5.55 4.66 -8.85
C GLN A 281 -4.94 5.03 -7.49
N LEU A 282 -4.32 4.07 -6.78
CA LEU A 282 -3.68 4.32 -5.49
C LEU A 282 -2.44 5.23 -5.56
N LEU A 283 -1.83 5.43 -6.73
CA LEU A 283 -0.65 6.27 -6.88
C LEU A 283 -0.94 7.71 -6.44
N PRO A 284 -1.87 8.47 -7.07
CA PRO A 284 -2.17 9.84 -6.64
C PRO A 284 -2.75 9.91 -5.22
N VAL A 285 -3.53 8.92 -4.79
CA VAL A 285 -4.05 8.85 -3.42
C VAL A 285 -2.91 8.79 -2.41
N SER A 286 -1.87 8.00 -2.69
CA SER A 286 -0.74 7.86 -1.77
C SER A 286 0.13 9.13 -1.71
N VAL A 287 0.32 9.80 -2.84
CA VAL A 287 1.15 11.00 -2.93
C VAL A 287 0.44 12.22 -2.36
N ILE A 288 -0.87 12.34 -2.58
CA ILE A 288 -1.66 13.50 -2.14
C ILE A 288 -2.37 13.20 -0.82
N GLY A 289 -3.26 12.21 -0.79
CA GLY A 289 -4.16 11.96 0.33
C GLY A 289 -3.44 11.49 1.59
N ILE A 290 -2.59 10.46 1.48
CA ILE A 290 -1.86 9.90 2.63
C ILE A 290 -0.85 10.92 3.16
N ALA A 291 -0.06 11.54 2.28
CA ALA A 291 0.96 12.52 2.68
C ALA A 291 0.33 13.74 3.34
N PHE A 292 -0.75 14.28 2.75
CA PHE A 292 -1.47 15.41 3.31
C PHE A 292 -2.11 15.08 4.67
N GLY A 293 -2.75 13.92 4.78
CA GLY A 293 -3.32 13.44 6.05
C GLY A 293 -2.26 13.28 7.15
N GLN A 294 -1.10 12.74 6.83
CA GLN A 294 -0.01 12.60 7.80
C GLN A 294 0.55 13.95 8.25
N ALA A 295 0.75 14.88 7.32
CA ALA A 295 1.29 16.19 7.60
C ALA A 295 0.32 17.07 8.42
N SER A 296 -1.00 16.91 8.24
CA SER A 296 -2.01 17.73 8.92
C SER A 296 -2.23 17.36 10.38
N LEU A 297 -1.96 16.11 10.79
CA LEU A 297 -2.27 15.61 12.13
C LEU A 297 -1.65 16.43 13.28
N PRO A 298 -0.37 16.85 13.27
CA PRO A 298 0.21 17.67 14.34
C PRO A 298 -0.49 19.03 14.49
N TYR A 299 -0.78 19.70 13.37
CA TYR A 299 -1.46 21.00 13.35
C TYR A 299 -2.88 20.90 13.91
N LEU A 300 -3.65 19.91 13.46
CA LEU A 300 -5.01 19.66 13.95
C LEU A 300 -5.02 19.33 15.45
N SER A 301 -4.05 18.53 15.92
CA SER A 301 -3.94 18.17 17.34
C SER A 301 -3.59 19.40 18.19
N GLU A 302 -2.72 20.28 17.70
CA GLU A 302 -2.36 21.54 18.37
C GLU A 302 -3.57 22.47 18.52
N MET A 303 -4.35 22.64 17.43
CA MET A 303 -5.56 23.48 17.48
C MET A 303 -6.60 22.94 18.46
N ASN A 304 -6.83 21.63 18.44
CA ASN A 304 -7.73 20.99 19.41
C ASN A 304 -7.26 21.17 20.85
N THR A 305 -5.97 20.96 21.13
CA THR A 305 -5.41 21.11 22.50
C THR A 305 -5.50 22.55 23.00
N ARG A 306 -5.38 23.54 22.12
CA ARG A 306 -5.49 24.98 22.44
C ARG A 306 -6.94 25.46 22.51
N GLY A 307 -7.94 24.61 22.28
CA GLY A 307 -9.36 24.98 22.29
C GLY A 307 -9.78 25.89 21.13
N LYS A 308 -8.99 25.99 20.06
CA LYS A 308 -9.24 26.85 18.90
C LYS A 308 -10.17 26.19 17.87
N SER A 309 -11.43 26.01 18.25
CA SER A 309 -12.41 25.27 17.47
C SER A 309 -12.68 25.88 16.08
N GLU A 310 -12.75 27.22 15.97
CA GLU A 310 -12.97 27.88 14.67
C GLU A 310 -11.76 27.77 13.74
N GLU A 311 -10.53 27.87 14.28
CA GLU A 311 -9.32 27.67 13.47
C GLU A 311 -9.25 26.20 12.98
N PHE A 312 -9.57 25.22 13.85
CA PHE A 312 -9.66 23.82 13.46
C PHE A 312 -10.65 23.62 12.32
N LYS A 313 -11.85 24.17 12.42
CA LYS A 313 -12.90 24.08 11.38
C LYS A 313 -12.44 24.69 10.05
N ASN A 314 -11.83 25.88 10.08
CA ASN A 314 -11.33 26.55 8.88
C ASN A 314 -10.24 25.71 8.19
N ILE A 315 -9.30 25.15 8.95
CA ILE A 315 -8.27 24.24 8.42
C ILE A 315 -8.93 23.02 7.75
N VAL A 316 -9.97 22.46 8.36
CA VAL A 316 -10.66 21.28 7.79
C VAL A 316 -11.32 21.62 6.46
N VAL A 317 -12.07 22.74 6.39
CA VAL A 317 -12.76 23.15 5.16
C VAL A 317 -11.77 23.49 4.05
N GLU A 318 -10.75 24.29 4.35
CA GLU A 318 -9.71 24.66 3.40
C GLU A 318 -8.93 23.44 2.88
N SER A 319 -8.61 22.51 3.78
CA SER A 319 -7.92 21.28 3.42
C SER A 319 -8.74 20.40 2.48
N ILE A 320 -10.04 20.27 2.71
CA ILE A 320 -10.93 19.50 1.83
C ILE A 320 -10.99 20.17 0.44
N LEU A 321 -11.11 21.50 0.37
CA LEU A 321 -11.10 22.23 -0.90
C LEU A 321 -9.78 22.06 -1.65
N ASN A 322 -8.65 22.15 -0.96
CA ASN A 322 -7.32 21.93 -1.54
C ASN A 322 -7.16 20.50 -2.08
N LEU A 323 -7.65 19.50 -1.33
CA LEU A 323 -7.65 18.11 -1.78
C LEU A 323 -8.54 17.93 -3.01
N PHE A 324 -9.74 18.48 -3.05
CA PHE A 324 -10.60 18.48 -4.24
C PHE A 324 -9.94 19.16 -5.42
N PHE A 325 -9.32 20.33 -5.21
CA PHE A 325 -8.63 21.09 -6.26
C PHE A 325 -7.52 20.28 -6.93
N LEU A 326 -6.76 19.49 -6.15
CA LEU A 326 -5.70 18.65 -6.68
C LEU A 326 -6.23 17.35 -7.30
N THR A 327 -7.23 16.73 -6.68
CA THR A 327 -7.61 15.35 -7.02
C THR A 327 -8.70 15.24 -8.09
N ILE A 328 -9.63 16.21 -8.20
CA ILE A 328 -10.66 16.20 -9.25
C ILE A 328 -10.05 16.32 -10.66
N PRO A 329 -9.06 17.17 -10.94
CA PRO A 329 -8.38 17.18 -12.23
C PRO A 329 -7.67 15.85 -12.55
N ILE A 330 -7.03 15.23 -11.55
CA ILE A 330 -6.37 13.94 -11.73
C ILE A 330 -7.40 12.84 -12.00
N MET A 331 -8.52 12.84 -11.28
CA MET A 331 -9.64 11.93 -11.53
C MET A 331 -10.11 12.06 -12.99
N SER A 332 -10.38 13.27 -13.43
CA SER A 332 -10.82 13.53 -14.80
C SER A 332 -9.79 13.08 -15.83
N PHE A 333 -8.50 13.38 -15.60
CA PHE A 333 -7.41 12.90 -16.45
C PHE A 333 -7.37 11.37 -16.52
N PHE A 334 -7.56 10.67 -15.40
CA PHE A 334 -7.59 9.20 -15.37
C PHE A 334 -8.79 8.63 -16.12
N VAL A 335 -9.92 9.33 -16.16
CA VAL A 335 -11.10 8.92 -16.91
C VAL A 335 -10.90 9.11 -18.41
N PHE A 336 -10.48 10.28 -18.89
CA PHE A 336 -10.37 10.53 -20.33
C PHE A 336 -9.08 9.98 -20.94
N ALA A 337 -7.97 9.91 -20.18
CA ALA A 337 -6.69 9.37 -20.64
C ALA A 337 -6.47 7.91 -20.19
N ARG A 338 -7.52 7.20 -19.79
CA ARG A 338 -7.46 5.85 -19.22
C ARG A 338 -6.67 4.86 -20.07
N THR A 339 -6.96 4.77 -21.35
CA THR A 339 -6.31 3.81 -22.27
C THR A 339 -4.83 4.14 -22.49
N PRO A 340 -4.44 5.38 -22.83
CA PRO A 340 -3.03 5.78 -22.89
C PRO A 340 -2.28 5.53 -21.58
N LEU A 341 -2.90 5.82 -20.43
CA LEU A 341 -2.29 5.59 -19.12
C LEU A 341 -2.01 4.10 -18.90
N VAL A 342 -3.02 3.25 -19.06
CA VAL A 342 -2.85 1.81 -18.91
C VAL A 342 -1.78 1.28 -19.88
N ARG A 343 -1.77 1.76 -21.12
CA ARG A 343 -0.79 1.35 -22.11
C ARG A 343 0.62 1.82 -21.78
N LEU A 344 0.75 3.02 -21.19
CA LEU A 344 2.04 3.55 -20.74
C LEU A 344 2.63 2.70 -19.59
N PHE A 345 1.80 2.34 -18.61
CA PHE A 345 2.29 1.67 -17.40
C PHE A 345 2.34 0.13 -17.53
N PHE A 346 1.45 -0.47 -18.31
CA PHE A 346 1.30 -1.93 -18.40
C PHE A 346 1.35 -2.46 -19.83
N GLY A 347 1.42 -1.59 -20.83
CA GLY A 347 1.46 -2.01 -22.23
C GLY A 347 2.69 -2.85 -22.54
N GLY A 348 2.48 -4.10 -22.99
CA GLY A 348 3.50 -5.06 -23.38
C GLY A 348 2.97 -5.95 -24.50
N GLU A 349 3.81 -6.82 -25.03
CA GLU A 349 3.42 -7.74 -26.13
C GLU A 349 2.36 -8.76 -25.68
N LYS A 350 2.47 -9.23 -24.44
CA LYS A 350 1.56 -10.24 -23.87
C LYS A 350 0.32 -9.64 -23.23
N PHE A 351 0.37 -8.35 -22.86
CA PHE A 351 -0.79 -7.63 -22.34
C PHE A 351 -1.58 -7.04 -23.53
N ASP A 352 -2.53 -7.82 -24.01
CA ASP A 352 -3.27 -7.57 -25.23
C ASP A 352 -4.17 -6.31 -25.16
N TRP A 353 -4.82 -5.99 -26.27
CA TRP A 353 -5.72 -4.84 -26.35
C TRP A 353 -6.94 -4.98 -25.45
N ASP A 354 -7.52 -6.18 -25.37
CA ASP A 354 -8.70 -6.45 -24.53
C ASP A 354 -8.37 -6.27 -23.04
N ALA A 355 -7.22 -6.78 -22.58
CA ALA A 355 -6.74 -6.52 -21.23
C ALA A 355 -6.51 -5.02 -20.97
N THR A 356 -5.97 -4.31 -21.96
CA THR A 356 -5.76 -2.86 -21.89
C THR A 356 -7.09 -2.11 -21.73
N VAL A 357 -8.07 -2.41 -22.59
CA VAL A 357 -9.39 -1.76 -22.56
C VAL A 357 -10.13 -2.07 -21.26
N LEU A 358 -10.16 -3.34 -20.85
CA LEU A 358 -10.84 -3.75 -19.63
C LEU A 358 -10.21 -3.12 -18.37
N THR A 359 -8.87 -3.07 -18.30
CA THR A 359 -8.15 -2.38 -17.23
C THR A 359 -8.42 -0.87 -17.24
N ALA A 360 -8.48 -0.25 -18.44
CA ALA A 360 -8.76 1.16 -18.58
C ALA A 360 -10.20 1.52 -18.13
N VAL A 361 -11.18 0.70 -18.48
CA VAL A 361 -12.57 0.87 -18.02
C VAL A 361 -12.64 0.72 -16.50
N THR A 362 -12.02 -0.31 -15.95
CA THR A 362 -11.97 -0.55 -14.50
C THR A 362 -11.28 0.62 -13.78
N LEU A 363 -10.18 1.14 -14.32
CA LEU A 363 -9.50 2.33 -13.81
C LEU A 363 -10.41 3.56 -13.78
N SER A 364 -11.23 3.77 -14.81
CA SER A 364 -12.17 4.89 -14.85
C SER A 364 -13.12 4.88 -13.67
N TYR A 365 -13.68 3.71 -13.36
CA TYR A 365 -14.59 3.57 -12.23
C TYR A 365 -13.87 3.69 -10.88
N PHE A 366 -12.68 3.14 -10.73
CA PHE A 366 -11.85 3.39 -9.55
C PHE A 366 -11.52 4.88 -9.38
N SER A 367 -11.29 5.58 -10.48
CA SER A 367 -10.91 7.01 -10.45
C SER A 367 -12.00 7.89 -9.83
N LEU A 368 -13.27 7.49 -9.88
CA LEU A 368 -14.37 8.20 -9.22
C LEU A 368 -14.18 8.28 -7.69
N SER A 369 -13.53 7.28 -7.10
CA SER A 369 -13.20 7.28 -5.68
C SER A 369 -12.01 8.17 -5.32
N LEU A 370 -11.15 8.55 -6.27
CA LEU A 370 -9.85 9.18 -6.03
C LEU A 370 -9.93 10.43 -5.15
N PRO A 371 -10.81 11.42 -5.39
CA PRO A 371 -10.96 12.57 -4.51
C PRO A 371 -11.41 12.17 -3.10
N PHE A 372 -12.39 11.30 -3.02
CA PHE A 372 -12.94 10.83 -1.73
C PHE A 372 -11.94 9.97 -0.97
N HIS A 373 -11.24 9.06 -1.64
CA HIS A 373 -10.20 8.24 -1.02
C HIS A 373 -9.06 9.09 -0.45
N SER A 374 -8.69 10.18 -1.12
CA SER A 374 -7.71 11.14 -0.60
C SER A 374 -8.24 11.89 0.63
N ILE A 375 -9.49 12.32 0.60
CA ILE A 375 -10.16 13.00 1.71
C ILE A 375 -10.37 12.04 2.90
N TYR A 376 -10.63 10.76 2.67
CA TYR A 376 -10.75 9.76 3.73
C TYR A 376 -9.52 9.73 4.65
N TYR A 377 -8.31 9.72 4.07
CA TYR A 377 -7.08 9.77 4.86
C TYR A 377 -6.96 11.04 5.69
N PHE A 378 -7.39 12.17 5.18
CA PHE A 378 -7.40 13.44 5.92
C PHE A 378 -8.46 13.43 7.04
N LEU A 379 -9.71 13.07 6.74
CA LEU A 379 -10.80 13.05 7.74
C LEU A 379 -10.50 12.11 8.90
N THR A 380 -9.90 10.94 8.63
CA THR A 380 -9.49 10.04 9.71
C THR A 380 -8.48 10.69 10.66
N ARG A 381 -7.57 11.55 10.14
CA ARG A 381 -6.65 12.31 11.00
C ARG A 381 -7.35 13.41 11.78
N CYS A 382 -8.39 14.04 11.23
CA CYS A 382 -9.21 14.98 11.98
C CYS A 382 -9.86 14.31 13.20
N PHE A 383 -10.44 13.12 13.05
CA PHE A 383 -10.97 12.36 14.17
C PHE A 383 -9.90 11.96 15.19
N TYR A 384 -8.71 11.54 14.73
CA TYR A 384 -7.61 11.20 15.63
C TYR A 384 -7.11 12.41 16.41
N ALA A 385 -7.07 13.60 15.79
CA ALA A 385 -6.75 14.85 16.46
C ALA A 385 -7.77 15.19 17.55
N LEU A 386 -9.05 14.79 17.38
CA LEU A 386 -10.12 14.91 18.37
C LEU A 386 -10.13 13.74 19.39
N LEU A 387 -9.09 12.87 19.39
CA LEU A 387 -8.97 11.67 20.24
C LEU A 387 -10.11 10.64 20.03
N ASP A 388 -10.76 10.66 18.88
CA ASP A 388 -11.82 9.74 18.48
C ASP A 388 -11.33 8.78 17.40
N SER A 389 -10.85 7.62 17.80
CA SER A 389 -10.48 6.53 16.87
C SER A 389 -11.66 5.59 16.56
N ARG A 390 -12.73 5.64 17.36
CA ARG A 390 -13.85 4.70 17.24
C ARG A 390 -14.75 5.03 16.06
N THR A 391 -15.07 6.30 15.86
CA THR A 391 -15.93 6.73 14.74
C THR A 391 -15.38 6.31 13.38
N PRO A 392 -14.13 6.63 13.01
CA PRO A 392 -13.55 6.16 11.72
C PRO A 392 -13.54 4.64 11.59
N PHE A 393 -13.28 3.91 12.68
CA PHE A 393 -13.29 2.46 12.67
C PHE A 393 -14.65 1.89 12.29
N TYR A 394 -15.74 2.30 12.99
CA TYR A 394 -17.08 1.79 12.70
C TYR A 394 -17.57 2.17 11.30
N ILE A 395 -17.27 3.38 10.84
CA ILE A 395 -17.64 3.81 9.48
C ILE A 395 -16.83 3.03 8.42
N SER A 396 -15.57 2.73 8.67
CA SER A 396 -14.78 1.88 7.77
C SER A 396 -15.33 0.46 7.69
N VAL A 397 -15.72 -0.14 8.83
CA VAL A 397 -16.36 -1.46 8.85
C VAL A 397 -17.68 -1.44 8.06
N PHE A 398 -18.51 -0.41 8.28
CA PHE A 398 -19.73 -0.23 7.51
C PHE A 398 -19.46 -0.11 6.01
N SER A 399 -18.44 0.67 5.63
CA SER A 399 -18.04 0.85 4.23
C SER A 399 -17.59 -0.47 3.59
N ILE A 400 -16.83 -1.30 4.30
CA ILE A 400 -16.42 -2.64 3.84
C ILE A 400 -17.64 -3.52 3.61
N ILE A 401 -18.57 -3.56 4.55
CA ILE A 401 -19.81 -4.33 4.41
C ILE A 401 -20.62 -3.84 3.19
N LEU A 402 -20.71 -2.52 2.99
CA LEU A 402 -21.40 -1.93 1.85
C LEU A 402 -20.70 -2.31 0.54
N ASN A 403 -19.34 -2.22 0.47
CA ASN A 403 -18.56 -2.64 -0.70
C ASN A 403 -18.84 -4.10 -1.05
N ILE A 404 -18.72 -5.00 -0.08
CA ILE A 404 -18.96 -6.43 -0.28
C ILE A 404 -20.41 -6.69 -0.76
N SER A 405 -21.39 -6.05 -0.13
CA SER A 405 -22.81 -6.23 -0.49
C SER A 405 -23.09 -5.77 -1.93
N LEU A 406 -22.58 -4.60 -2.31
CA LEU A 406 -22.71 -4.09 -3.67
C LEU A 406 -21.99 -4.98 -4.68
N SER A 407 -20.78 -5.45 -4.36
CA SER A 407 -20.00 -6.34 -5.21
C SER A 407 -20.72 -7.67 -5.45
N LEU A 408 -21.31 -8.26 -4.41
CA LEU A 408 -22.10 -9.50 -4.54
C LEU A 408 -23.34 -9.28 -5.40
N ILE A 409 -24.08 -8.18 -5.21
CA ILE A 409 -25.26 -7.86 -6.02
C ILE A 409 -24.86 -7.65 -7.49
N PHE A 410 -23.81 -6.89 -7.75
CA PHE A 410 -23.40 -6.59 -9.12
C PHE A 410 -22.90 -7.83 -9.87
N ILE A 411 -22.20 -8.72 -9.20
CA ILE A 411 -21.64 -9.94 -9.82
C ILE A 411 -22.72 -11.01 -9.98
N PHE A 412 -23.43 -11.35 -8.90
CA PHE A 412 -24.31 -12.54 -8.89
C PHE A 412 -25.75 -12.25 -9.30
N VAL A 413 -26.24 -11.00 -9.18
CA VAL A 413 -27.59 -10.64 -9.60
C VAL A 413 -27.58 -9.97 -10.96
N PHE A 414 -26.70 -8.98 -11.18
CA PHE A 414 -26.65 -8.24 -12.45
C PHE A 414 -25.65 -8.82 -13.45
N HIS A 415 -24.80 -9.76 -13.05
CA HIS A 415 -23.76 -10.38 -13.88
C HIS A 415 -22.83 -9.38 -14.59
N PHE A 416 -22.50 -8.30 -13.90
CA PHE A 416 -21.59 -7.28 -14.44
C PHE A 416 -20.13 -7.77 -14.44
N PRO A 417 -19.31 -7.29 -15.41
CA PRO A 417 -17.89 -7.63 -15.47
C PRO A 417 -17.08 -7.02 -14.33
N VAL A 418 -15.76 -7.26 -14.34
CA VAL A 418 -14.82 -6.88 -13.28
C VAL A 418 -14.84 -5.40 -12.89
N TRP A 419 -15.18 -4.49 -13.82
CA TRP A 419 -15.29 -3.07 -13.51
C TRP A 419 -16.40 -2.75 -12.47
N ALA A 420 -17.34 -3.64 -12.27
CA ALA A 420 -18.39 -3.47 -11.27
C ALA A 420 -17.83 -3.45 -9.83
N LEU A 421 -16.77 -4.21 -9.56
CA LEU A 421 -16.06 -4.15 -8.27
C LEU A 421 -15.47 -2.77 -8.02
N ALA A 422 -14.94 -2.11 -9.07
CA ALA A 422 -14.44 -0.75 -8.96
C ALA A 422 -15.56 0.27 -8.68
N ILE A 423 -16.78 0.05 -9.22
CA ILE A 423 -17.96 0.87 -8.87
C ILE A 423 -18.37 0.65 -7.42
N SER A 424 -18.42 -0.60 -6.95
CA SER A 424 -18.76 -0.94 -5.57
C SER A 424 -17.80 -0.26 -4.60
N PHE A 425 -16.50 -0.37 -4.85
CA PHE A 425 -15.46 0.30 -4.07
C PHE A 425 -15.64 1.83 -4.09
N SER A 426 -15.83 2.42 -5.27
CA SER A 426 -15.98 3.87 -5.41
C SER A 426 -17.22 4.38 -4.68
N THR A 427 -18.35 3.69 -4.82
CA THR A 427 -19.60 4.03 -4.13
C THR A 427 -19.43 3.95 -2.61
N SER A 428 -18.83 2.87 -2.12
CA SER A 428 -18.60 2.67 -0.69
C SER A 428 -17.65 3.71 -0.12
N MET A 429 -16.61 4.10 -0.86
CA MET A 429 -15.66 5.14 -0.46
C MET A 429 -16.33 6.53 -0.43
N ILE A 430 -17.17 6.85 -1.41
CA ILE A 430 -17.96 8.09 -1.43
C ILE A 430 -18.86 8.16 -0.20
N VAL A 431 -19.63 7.10 0.06
CA VAL A 431 -20.52 7.02 1.23
C VAL A 431 -19.74 7.13 2.54
N ASN A 432 -18.60 6.44 2.66
CA ASN A 432 -17.73 6.52 3.83
C ASN A 432 -17.33 7.96 4.14
N VAL A 433 -16.82 8.67 3.14
CA VAL A 433 -16.35 10.06 3.30
C VAL A 433 -17.50 11.01 3.62
N LEU A 434 -18.65 10.86 2.96
CA LEU A 434 -19.83 11.68 3.26
C LEU A 434 -20.30 11.50 4.70
N VAL A 435 -20.39 10.25 5.16
CA VAL A 435 -20.78 9.96 6.55
C VAL A 435 -19.76 10.49 7.55
N LEU A 436 -18.45 10.26 7.31
CA LEU A 436 -17.39 10.82 8.16
C LEU A 436 -17.45 12.34 8.21
N PHE A 437 -17.65 13.00 7.08
CA PHE A 437 -17.72 14.45 7.01
C PHE A 437 -18.93 15.01 7.78
N VAL A 438 -20.10 14.40 7.61
CA VAL A 438 -21.32 14.77 8.36
C VAL A 438 -21.11 14.61 9.88
N LEU A 439 -20.51 13.49 10.31
CA LEU A 439 -20.24 13.25 11.72
C LEU A 439 -19.19 14.22 12.29
N LEU A 440 -18.15 14.52 11.51
CA LEU A 440 -17.14 15.51 11.89
C LEU A 440 -17.72 16.91 11.99
N SER A 441 -18.55 17.33 11.02
CA SER A 441 -19.25 18.61 11.01
C SER A 441 -20.12 18.81 12.26
N ARG A 442 -20.84 17.76 12.68
CA ARG A 442 -21.64 17.80 13.93
C ARG A 442 -20.77 18.01 15.19
N LYS A 443 -19.55 17.47 15.19
CA LYS A 443 -18.60 17.65 16.31
C LYS A 443 -17.95 19.02 16.35
N MET A 444 -17.71 19.62 15.19
CA MET A 444 -17.05 20.94 15.08
C MET A 444 -18.03 22.13 15.20
N GLY A 445 -19.35 21.88 15.30
CA GLY A 445 -20.35 22.90 15.08
C GLY A 445 -20.55 23.20 13.58
N ASN A 446 -21.73 23.65 13.21
CA ASN A 446 -22.19 23.73 11.82
C ASN A 446 -21.14 24.26 10.83
N VAL A 447 -20.78 23.44 9.84
CA VAL A 447 -19.98 23.83 8.68
C VAL A 447 -20.94 24.36 7.61
N ASP A 448 -20.54 25.42 6.92
CA ASP A 448 -21.28 25.91 5.76
C ASP A 448 -21.13 24.99 4.56
N PHE A 449 -22.04 24.01 4.48
CA PHE A 449 -22.10 23.06 3.38
C PHE A 449 -22.35 23.71 2.02
N SER A 450 -23.08 24.83 1.99
CA SER A 450 -23.43 25.55 0.77
C SER A 450 -22.17 26.15 0.11
N SER A 451 -21.33 26.77 0.92
CA SER A 451 -20.05 27.32 0.44
C SER A 451 -19.12 26.23 -0.06
N LEU A 452 -18.95 25.15 0.72
CA LEU A 452 -18.11 24.01 0.30
C LEU A 452 -18.60 23.38 -1.00
N PHE A 453 -19.90 23.16 -1.13
CA PHE A 453 -20.51 22.60 -2.33
C PHE A 453 -20.30 23.52 -3.55
N ARG A 454 -20.52 24.83 -3.39
CA ARG A 454 -20.35 25.80 -4.46
C ARG A 454 -18.91 25.85 -4.97
N GLU A 455 -17.92 25.86 -4.09
CA GLU A 455 -16.51 25.88 -4.49
C GLU A 455 -16.09 24.56 -5.14
N THR A 456 -16.54 23.42 -4.61
CA THR A 456 -16.29 22.11 -5.22
C THR A 456 -16.96 22.00 -6.60
N ALA A 457 -18.17 22.55 -6.77
CA ALA A 457 -18.84 22.59 -8.07
C ALA A 457 -18.09 23.43 -9.10
N LYS A 458 -17.53 24.60 -8.71
CA LYS A 458 -16.67 25.40 -9.59
C LYS A 458 -15.44 24.61 -10.07
N ILE A 459 -14.74 23.94 -9.14
CA ILE A 459 -13.58 23.09 -9.47
C ILE A 459 -14.00 21.99 -10.47
N SER A 460 -15.13 21.33 -10.22
CA SER A 460 -15.63 20.26 -11.07
C SER A 460 -15.99 20.74 -12.48
N VAL A 461 -16.69 21.89 -12.59
CA VAL A 461 -17.07 22.49 -13.89
C VAL A 461 -15.81 22.92 -14.64
N ALA A 462 -14.88 23.62 -13.98
CA ALA A 462 -13.63 24.04 -14.62
C ALA A 462 -12.82 22.83 -15.13
N THR A 463 -12.76 21.76 -14.34
CA THR A 463 -12.08 20.53 -14.73
C THR A 463 -12.76 19.84 -15.90
N LEU A 464 -14.09 19.75 -15.93
CA LEU A 464 -14.84 19.20 -17.05
C LEU A 464 -14.60 19.98 -18.34
N LEU A 465 -14.66 21.31 -18.29
CA LEU A 465 -14.36 22.16 -19.44
C LEU A 465 -12.94 21.95 -19.97
N ALA A 466 -11.94 21.94 -19.08
CA ALA A 466 -10.55 21.67 -19.45
C ALA A 466 -10.39 20.26 -20.08
N SER A 467 -11.11 19.27 -19.57
CA SER A 467 -11.05 17.89 -20.08
C SER A 467 -11.68 17.77 -21.46
N VAL A 468 -12.82 18.43 -21.69
CA VAL A 468 -13.49 18.47 -22.99
C VAL A 468 -12.59 19.16 -24.02
N ILE A 469 -12.00 20.32 -23.70
CA ILE A 469 -11.07 21.02 -24.57
C ILE A 469 -9.87 20.13 -24.91
N SER A 470 -9.26 19.48 -23.89
CA SER A 470 -8.12 18.57 -24.07
C SER A 470 -8.45 17.35 -24.91
N TYR A 471 -9.67 16.83 -24.81
CA TYR A 471 -10.13 15.71 -25.63
C TYR A 471 -10.26 16.12 -27.10
N TYR A 472 -10.93 17.24 -27.41
CA TYR A 472 -11.11 17.73 -28.77
C TYR A 472 -9.82 18.25 -29.41
N SER A 473 -8.90 18.79 -28.65
CA SER A 473 -7.60 19.21 -29.18
C SER A 473 -6.70 18.05 -29.62
N LYS A 474 -6.96 16.82 -29.13
CA LYS A 474 -6.25 15.59 -29.54
C LYS A 474 -6.85 14.94 -30.78
N THR A 475 -8.02 15.39 -31.26
CA THR A 475 -8.70 14.83 -32.43
C THR A 475 -8.79 15.78 -33.63
N PRO A 476 -7.66 16.31 -34.18
CA PRO A 476 -7.68 16.79 -35.56
C PRO A 476 -7.34 15.60 -36.45
N GLY A 477 -8.37 14.81 -36.88
CA GLY A 477 -8.26 13.92 -38.04
C GLY A 477 -8.03 12.43 -37.80
N ARG A 478 -8.49 11.82 -36.69
CA ARG A 478 -8.63 10.36 -36.59
C ARG A 478 -10.05 9.98 -36.17
N THR A 479 -10.86 9.74 -37.17
CA THR A 479 -12.02 8.84 -37.13
C THR A 479 -11.47 7.41 -37.07
N ASP A 480 -11.16 6.89 -35.87
CA ASP A 480 -11.00 5.45 -35.66
C ASP A 480 -11.68 5.13 -34.33
N LEU A 481 -12.90 4.64 -34.45
CA LEU A 481 -13.65 3.88 -33.46
C LEU A 481 -13.01 2.54 -33.18
#